data_b79af9d2e6a3dc2e7ab5b562692fd04a
#
_entry.id   b79af9d2e6a3dc2e7ab5b562692fd04a
#
_cell.length_a   1.000
_cell.length_b   1.000
_cell.length_c   1.000
_cell.angle_alpha   90.00
_cell.angle_beta   90.00
_cell.angle_gamma   90.00
#
_symmetry.space_group_name_H-M   'P 1'
#
loop_
_entity.id
_entity.type
_entity.pdbx_description
1 polymer ?
#
loop_
_entity_poly.entity_id
_entity_poly.type
_entity_poly.pdbx_seq_one_letter_code
_entity_poly.pdbx_strand_id
1 'polypeptide(L)'
;MLHEINWPHEYLPGTTDNFASNEVIIQGVTAAEAFDNLIDTAIWPTYYKNVADVEFDNTKGTKLAENTRFRFKTFGFPIEAEITEFEAPKGDQPGRSAWHGWAEGDAETRLDVIHAWLIEDLSENRVRILTQESQIGKPAVALHEDPTDPMNIGHQDWLRGLAATLLKAKAGK
;
A
#
# COMPACT_ATOMS: atom_id res chain seq x y z
N MET A 1 -18.78 -7.20 -10.30
CA MET A 1 -17.48 -7.23 -11.06
C MET A 1 -16.43 -6.65 -10.15
N LEU A 2 -15.24 -7.25 -10.02
CA LEU A 2 -14.16 -6.70 -9.20
C LEU A 2 -13.55 -5.48 -9.89
N HIS A 3 -13.18 -4.49 -9.09
CA HIS A 3 -12.44 -3.32 -9.58
C HIS A 3 -10.94 -3.62 -9.72
N GLU A 4 -10.26 -2.82 -10.52
CA GLU A 4 -8.82 -2.89 -10.77
C GLU A 4 -8.13 -1.62 -10.33
N ILE A 5 -6.81 -1.70 -10.10
CA ILE A 5 -5.95 -0.55 -9.83
C ILE A 5 -5.86 0.35 -11.07
N ASN A 6 -5.87 1.65 -10.88
CA ASN A 6 -5.59 2.64 -11.91
C ASN A 6 -4.08 2.87 -12.01
N TRP A 7 -3.48 2.52 -13.15
CA TRP A 7 -2.04 2.65 -13.36
C TRP A 7 -1.68 3.84 -14.22
N PRO A 8 -0.72 4.68 -13.81
CA PRO A 8 -0.02 5.57 -14.74
C PRO A 8 0.64 4.74 -15.85
N HIS A 9 0.65 5.27 -17.07
CA HIS A 9 1.14 4.52 -18.25
C HIS A 9 2.56 3.97 -18.06
N GLU A 10 3.44 4.75 -17.44
CA GLU A 10 4.84 4.39 -17.21
C GLU A 10 5.03 3.26 -16.19
N TYR A 11 3.99 2.96 -15.40
CA TYR A 11 4.03 1.96 -14.34
C TYR A 11 3.12 0.76 -14.63
N LEU A 12 2.67 0.58 -15.86
CA LEU A 12 1.82 -0.58 -16.20
C LEU A 12 2.49 -1.90 -15.80
N PRO A 13 1.80 -2.78 -15.06
CA PRO A 13 2.31 -4.10 -14.71
C PRO A 13 2.79 -4.88 -15.95
N GLY A 14 3.94 -5.52 -15.83
CA GLY A 14 4.56 -6.27 -16.91
C GLY A 14 5.43 -5.42 -17.86
N THR A 15 5.51 -4.09 -17.66
CA THR A 15 6.38 -3.20 -18.43
C THR A 15 7.49 -2.56 -17.62
N THR A 16 7.52 -2.82 -16.31
CA THR A 16 8.48 -2.25 -15.36
C THR A 16 9.49 -3.31 -14.89
N ASP A 17 10.40 -2.94 -14.02
CA ASP A 17 11.49 -3.80 -13.58
C ASP A 17 11.08 -4.81 -12.51
N ASN A 18 10.05 -4.49 -11.71
CA ASN A 18 9.47 -5.40 -10.72
C ASN A 18 7.99 -5.09 -10.50
N PHE A 19 7.23 -6.13 -10.18
CA PHE A 19 5.81 -6.02 -9.87
C PHE A 19 5.42 -7.01 -8.76
N ALA A 20 4.68 -6.54 -7.76
CA ALA A 20 4.13 -7.37 -6.70
C ALA A 20 2.61 -7.17 -6.61
N SER A 21 1.88 -8.24 -6.34
CA SER A 21 0.42 -8.23 -6.20
C SER A 21 -0.01 -9.13 -5.05
N ASN A 22 -0.70 -8.55 -4.08
CA ASN A 22 -1.11 -9.23 -2.86
C ASN A 22 -2.56 -8.90 -2.53
N GLU A 23 -3.27 -9.86 -1.97
CA GLU A 23 -4.70 -9.74 -1.68
C GLU A 23 -5.06 -10.48 -0.40
N VAL A 24 -6.02 -9.93 0.34
CA VAL A 24 -6.76 -10.66 1.38
C VAL A 24 -8.26 -10.40 1.21
N ILE A 25 -9.06 -11.39 1.55
CA ILE A 25 -10.51 -11.26 1.69
C ILE A 25 -10.86 -11.67 3.12
N ILE A 26 -11.55 -10.77 3.84
CA ILE A 26 -11.96 -11.02 5.22
C ILE A 26 -13.46 -10.76 5.38
N GLN A 27 -14.06 -11.47 6.33
CA GLN A 27 -15.49 -11.36 6.64
C GLN A 27 -15.72 -10.52 7.90
N GLY A 28 -16.83 -9.79 7.93
CA GLY A 28 -17.25 -9.03 9.11
C GLY A 28 -16.65 -7.63 9.22
N VAL A 29 -15.98 -7.16 8.18
CA VAL A 29 -15.37 -5.83 8.08
C VAL A 29 -15.84 -5.16 6.81
N THR A 30 -16.08 -3.85 6.86
CA THR A 30 -16.46 -3.05 5.71
C THR A 30 -15.24 -2.38 5.04
N ALA A 31 -15.39 -2.00 3.78
CA ALA A 31 -14.37 -1.23 3.07
C ALA A 31 -14.05 0.09 3.77
N ALA A 32 -15.04 0.76 4.34
CA ALA A 32 -14.84 2.00 5.10
C ALA A 32 -13.96 1.79 6.33
N GLU A 33 -14.22 0.74 7.10
CA GLU A 33 -13.40 0.40 8.29
C GLU A 33 -11.96 0.04 7.89
N ALA A 34 -11.80 -0.74 6.83
CA ALA A 34 -10.48 -1.14 6.34
C ALA A 34 -9.70 0.07 5.81
N PHE A 35 -10.35 0.96 5.07
CA PHE A 35 -9.76 2.17 4.52
C PHE A 35 -9.30 3.13 5.63
N ASP A 36 -10.15 3.37 6.63
CA ASP A 36 -9.83 4.23 7.78
C ASP A 36 -8.60 3.74 8.56
N ASN A 37 -8.43 2.42 8.68
CA ASN A 37 -7.25 1.84 9.31
C ASN A 37 -6.01 1.96 8.41
N LEU A 38 -6.15 1.70 7.10
CA LEU A 38 -5.03 1.78 6.16
C LEU A 38 -4.42 3.19 6.11
N ILE A 39 -5.27 4.22 6.04
CA ILE A 39 -4.79 5.60 5.90
C ILE A 39 -4.17 6.20 7.16
N ASP A 40 -4.37 5.58 8.32
CA ASP A 40 -3.75 6.04 9.57
C ASP A 40 -2.33 5.48 9.73
N THR A 41 -1.36 6.26 9.28
CA THR A 41 0.05 5.86 9.28
C THR A 41 0.63 5.68 10.70
N ALA A 42 0.02 6.27 11.71
CA ALA A 42 0.48 6.13 13.10
C ALA A 42 0.35 4.70 13.62
N ILE A 43 -0.59 3.93 13.07
CA ILE A 43 -0.79 2.53 13.48
C ILE A 43 -0.02 1.52 12.65
N TRP A 44 0.54 1.90 11.51
CA TRP A 44 1.31 0.98 10.64
C TRP A 44 2.38 0.19 11.41
N PRO A 45 3.25 0.81 12.23
CA PRO A 45 4.28 0.07 12.96
C PRO A 45 3.72 -0.92 14.00
N THR A 46 2.46 -0.80 14.38
CA THR A 46 1.83 -1.70 15.35
C THR A 46 1.50 -3.06 14.77
N TYR A 47 1.36 -3.16 13.45
CA TYR A 47 0.99 -4.40 12.78
C TYR A 47 1.87 -4.76 11.58
N TYR A 48 2.76 -3.87 11.14
CA TYR A 48 3.68 -4.11 10.03
C TYR A 48 5.11 -3.73 10.42
N LYS A 49 5.96 -4.72 10.57
CA LYS A 49 7.33 -4.55 11.08
C LYS A 49 8.29 -3.90 10.07
N ASN A 50 7.96 -3.95 8.78
CA ASN A 50 8.80 -3.44 7.70
C ASN A 50 8.50 -1.98 7.35
N VAL A 51 8.03 -1.22 8.32
CA VAL A 51 7.81 0.23 8.21
C VAL A 51 8.31 0.93 9.45
N ALA A 52 9.00 2.05 9.27
CA ALA A 52 9.51 2.87 10.36
C ALA A 52 9.59 4.35 9.96
N ASP A 53 9.65 5.21 10.96
CA ASP A 53 9.95 6.63 10.82
C ASP A 53 9.03 7.34 9.83
N VAL A 54 7.71 7.10 9.92
CA VAL A 54 6.73 7.78 9.07
C VAL A 54 6.57 9.23 9.53
N GLU A 55 6.84 10.17 8.64
CA GLU A 55 6.68 11.60 8.88
C GLU A 55 5.99 12.27 7.69
N PHE A 56 5.09 13.20 7.98
CA PHE A 56 4.44 14.02 6.96
C PHE A 56 5.20 15.33 6.76
N ASP A 57 5.41 15.71 5.50
CA ASP A 57 6.24 16.88 5.15
C ASP A 57 5.40 18.15 4.93
N ASN A 58 4.17 18.04 4.47
CA ASN A 58 3.36 19.18 4.04
C ASN A 58 2.04 19.35 4.82
N THR A 59 1.79 18.53 5.83
CA THR A 59 0.60 18.64 6.67
C THR A 59 0.89 18.15 8.09
N LYS A 60 0.01 18.50 9.01
CA LYS A 60 0.00 17.97 10.37
C LYS A 60 -0.96 16.79 10.45
N GLY A 61 -0.64 15.83 11.30
CA GLY A 61 -1.48 14.65 11.52
C GLY A 61 -0.80 13.37 11.04
N THR A 62 -1.56 12.29 11.00
CA THR A 62 -1.07 10.95 10.70
C THR A 62 -1.87 10.23 9.63
N LYS A 63 -2.99 10.80 9.20
CA LYS A 63 -3.86 10.21 8.19
C LYS A 63 -3.54 10.72 6.80
N LEU A 64 -3.33 9.79 5.87
CA LEU A 64 -3.17 10.10 4.46
C LEU A 64 -4.42 10.80 3.92
N ALA A 65 -4.22 11.74 3.01
CA ALA A 65 -5.25 12.47 2.30
C ALA A 65 -4.74 12.85 0.92
N GLU A 66 -5.59 13.46 0.12
CA GLU A 66 -5.22 13.98 -1.18
C GLU A 66 -4.02 14.95 -1.06
N ASN A 67 -3.02 14.77 -1.93
CA ASN A 67 -1.79 15.56 -1.99
C ASN A 67 -0.87 15.46 -0.73
N THR A 68 -1.08 14.51 0.18
CA THR A 68 -0.16 14.28 1.29
C THR A 68 1.22 13.89 0.76
N ARG A 69 2.24 14.57 1.28
CA ARG A 69 3.65 14.19 1.09
C ARG A 69 4.20 13.67 2.40
N PHE A 70 4.86 12.53 2.34
CA PHE A 70 5.39 11.86 3.51
C PHE A 70 6.66 11.08 3.18
N ARG A 71 7.37 10.69 4.21
CA ARG A 71 8.55 9.83 4.09
C ARG A 71 8.49 8.72 5.12
N PHE A 72 9.12 7.62 4.82
CA PHE A 72 9.21 6.47 5.71
C PHE A 72 10.35 5.55 5.29
N LYS A 73 10.68 4.58 6.12
CA LYS A 73 11.65 3.53 5.82
C LYS A 73 10.95 2.20 5.61
N THR A 74 11.31 1.51 4.55
CA THR A 74 10.78 0.17 4.22
C THR A 74 11.79 -0.60 3.37
N PHE A 75 11.89 -1.93 3.54
CA PHE A 75 12.81 -2.79 2.82
C PHE A 75 14.27 -2.28 2.79
N GLY A 76 14.70 -1.58 3.82
CA GLY A 76 16.03 -0.96 3.87
C GLY A 76 16.20 0.32 3.06
N PHE A 77 15.13 0.83 2.43
CA PHE A 77 15.14 2.08 1.68
C PHE A 77 14.53 3.23 2.47
N PRO A 78 15.16 4.41 2.48
CA PRO A 78 14.47 5.64 2.84
C PRO A 78 13.62 6.08 1.65
N ILE A 79 12.30 6.14 1.84
CA ILE A 79 11.34 6.46 0.78
C ILE A 79 10.73 7.83 1.02
N GLU A 80 10.80 8.67 0.01
CA GLU A 80 9.96 9.85 -0.15
C GLU A 80 8.69 9.43 -0.87
N ALA A 81 7.53 9.98 -0.50
CA ALA A 81 6.26 9.60 -1.09
C ALA A 81 5.31 10.79 -1.24
N GLU A 82 4.51 10.73 -2.30
CA GLU A 82 3.43 11.68 -2.57
C GLU A 82 2.17 10.93 -3.02
N ILE A 83 1.05 11.21 -2.36
CA ILE A 83 -0.24 10.63 -2.74
C ILE A 83 -0.61 11.10 -4.15
N THR A 84 -0.86 10.13 -5.03
CA THR A 84 -1.26 10.36 -6.43
C THR A 84 -2.73 10.03 -6.69
N GLU A 85 -3.34 9.20 -5.87
CA GLU A 85 -4.76 8.86 -5.91
C GLU A 85 -5.28 8.72 -4.48
N PHE A 86 -6.44 9.32 -4.20
CA PHE A 86 -7.08 9.20 -2.89
C PHE A 86 -8.60 9.33 -3.03
N GLU A 87 -9.30 8.23 -2.82
CA GLU A 87 -10.77 8.16 -2.85
C GLU A 87 -11.25 7.27 -1.70
N ALA A 88 -12.04 7.82 -0.80
CA ALA A 88 -12.68 7.02 0.25
C ALA A 88 -13.78 6.14 -0.36
N PRO A 89 -13.98 4.91 0.15
CA PRO A 89 -15.05 4.04 -0.35
C PRO A 89 -16.43 4.68 -0.12
N LYS A 90 -17.29 4.60 -1.13
CA LYS A 90 -18.64 5.18 -1.07
C LYS A 90 -19.63 4.40 -1.93
N GLY A 91 -20.65 3.83 -1.28
CA GLY A 91 -21.61 2.97 -1.98
C GLY A 91 -20.90 1.79 -2.64
N ASP A 92 -21.10 1.59 -3.93
CA ASP A 92 -20.44 0.54 -4.69
C ASP A 92 -19.03 0.92 -5.22
N GLN A 93 -18.57 2.12 -4.89
CA GLN A 93 -17.24 2.59 -5.30
C GLN A 93 -16.19 2.15 -4.29
N PRO A 94 -15.06 1.56 -4.75
CA PRO A 94 -13.99 1.13 -3.88
C PRO A 94 -13.24 2.31 -3.25
N GLY A 95 -12.63 2.08 -2.10
CA GLY A 95 -11.59 2.95 -1.58
C GLY A 95 -10.30 2.78 -2.39
N ARG A 96 -9.64 3.90 -2.70
CA ARG A 96 -8.38 3.93 -3.45
C ARG A 96 -7.37 4.83 -2.77
N SER A 97 -6.17 4.34 -2.58
CA SER A 97 -5.04 5.15 -2.16
C SER A 97 -3.79 4.66 -2.88
N ALA A 98 -3.12 5.57 -3.58
CA ALA A 98 -1.86 5.25 -4.24
C ALA A 98 -0.86 6.38 -4.01
N TRP A 99 0.41 6.03 -3.97
CA TRP A 99 1.48 7.03 -3.92
C TRP A 99 2.60 6.69 -4.89
N HIS A 100 3.20 7.74 -5.44
CA HIS A 100 4.52 7.67 -6.01
C HIS A 100 5.53 7.70 -4.86
N GLY A 101 6.32 6.66 -4.75
CA GLY A 101 7.42 6.57 -3.80
C GLY A 101 8.76 6.53 -4.53
N TRP A 102 9.81 7.08 -3.93
CA TRP A 102 11.14 7.00 -4.48
C TRP A 102 12.22 7.00 -3.40
N ALA A 103 13.28 6.28 -3.69
CA ALA A 103 14.55 6.41 -2.98
C ALA A 103 15.50 7.23 -3.86
N GLU A 104 16.00 8.36 -3.31
CA GLU A 104 16.95 9.20 -4.02
C GLU A 104 18.24 8.42 -4.33
N GLY A 105 18.82 8.72 -5.48
CA GLY A 105 20.05 8.08 -5.91
C GLY A 105 20.41 8.39 -7.36
N ASP A 106 21.50 7.80 -7.79
CA ASP A 106 21.98 7.83 -9.17
C ASP A 106 21.34 6.70 -10.01
N ALA A 107 21.85 6.47 -11.21
CA ALA A 107 21.34 5.41 -12.09
C ALA A 107 21.43 3.99 -11.50
N GLU A 108 22.29 3.77 -10.51
CA GLU A 108 22.50 2.47 -9.86
C GLU A 108 21.62 2.27 -8.62
N THR A 109 21.23 3.36 -7.95
CA THR A 109 20.66 3.33 -6.61
C THR A 109 19.26 3.91 -6.52
N ARG A 110 18.80 4.68 -7.53
CA ARG A 110 17.46 5.23 -7.55
C ARG A 110 16.40 4.15 -7.74
N LEU A 111 15.36 4.24 -6.92
CA LEU A 111 14.16 3.42 -7.03
C LEU A 111 12.95 4.33 -7.16
N ASP A 112 12.09 4.08 -8.13
CA ASP A 112 10.78 4.73 -8.27
C ASP A 112 9.68 3.68 -8.26
N VAL A 113 8.62 3.93 -7.50
CA VAL A 113 7.49 2.99 -7.38
C VAL A 113 6.14 3.72 -7.45
N ILE A 114 5.14 3.04 -7.95
CA ILE A 114 3.74 3.32 -7.63
C ILE A 114 3.26 2.17 -6.75
N HIS A 115 2.89 2.49 -5.52
CA HIS A 115 2.28 1.57 -4.58
C HIS A 115 0.80 1.92 -4.43
N ALA A 116 -0.07 1.00 -4.80
CA ALA A 116 -1.49 1.24 -4.89
C ALA A 116 -2.29 0.26 -4.03
N TRP A 117 -3.35 0.78 -3.42
CA TRP A 117 -4.31 0.05 -2.60
C TRP A 117 -5.70 0.23 -3.16
N LEU A 118 -6.45 -0.87 -3.19
CA LEU A 118 -7.86 -0.90 -3.54
C LEU A 118 -8.61 -1.71 -2.50
N ILE A 119 -9.68 -1.13 -1.94
CA ILE A 119 -10.47 -1.75 -0.88
C ILE A 119 -11.93 -1.68 -1.30
N GLU A 120 -12.59 -2.85 -1.43
CA GLU A 120 -13.97 -2.93 -1.87
C GLU A 120 -14.80 -3.92 -1.07
N ASP A 121 -16.06 -3.56 -0.82
CA ASP A 121 -17.02 -4.47 -0.24
C ASP A 121 -17.43 -5.55 -1.25
N LEU A 122 -17.49 -6.77 -0.77
CA LEU A 122 -18.03 -7.92 -1.50
C LEU A 122 -19.35 -8.38 -0.88
N SER A 123 -20.08 -9.22 -1.60
CA SER A 123 -21.27 -9.88 -1.05
C SER A 123 -20.99 -10.63 0.25
N GLU A 124 -22.03 -10.89 1.03
CA GLU A 124 -21.96 -11.68 2.27
C GLU A 124 -21.07 -11.09 3.36
N ASN A 125 -21.10 -9.76 3.49
CA ASN A 125 -20.36 -9.02 4.53
C ASN A 125 -18.85 -9.33 4.52
N ARG A 126 -18.25 -9.33 3.32
CA ARG A 126 -16.81 -9.52 3.10
C ARG A 126 -16.20 -8.26 2.51
N VAL A 127 -14.93 -8.05 2.75
CA VAL A 127 -14.12 -6.99 2.13
C VAL A 127 -12.91 -7.61 1.45
N ARG A 128 -12.61 -7.10 0.26
CA ARG A 128 -11.36 -7.37 -0.46
C ARG A 128 -10.40 -6.22 -0.28
N ILE A 129 -9.18 -6.53 0.12
CA ILE A 129 -8.09 -5.58 0.23
C ILE A 129 -6.98 -6.04 -0.72
N LEU A 130 -6.77 -5.27 -1.78
CA LEU A 130 -5.75 -5.51 -2.79
C LEU A 130 -4.66 -4.46 -2.66
N THR A 131 -3.40 -4.88 -2.66
CA THR A 131 -2.26 -3.98 -2.82
C THR A 131 -1.37 -4.46 -3.94
N GLN A 132 -0.95 -3.52 -4.79
CA GLN A 132 -0.03 -3.78 -5.90
C GLN A 132 1.04 -2.71 -5.94
N GLU A 133 2.25 -3.11 -6.31
CA GLU A 133 3.37 -2.19 -6.48
C GLU A 133 4.12 -2.48 -7.76
N SER A 134 4.32 -1.44 -8.57
CA SER A 134 5.11 -1.48 -9.79
C SER A 134 6.34 -0.61 -9.62
N GLN A 135 7.52 -1.14 -9.94
CA GLN A 135 8.80 -0.57 -9.57
C GLN A 135 9.73 -0.41 -10.78
N ILE A 136 10.46 0.71 -10.80
CA ILE A 136 11.45 1.06 -11.85
C ILE A 136 12.79 1.37 -11.20
N GLY A 137 13.87 0.84 -11.77
CA GLY A 137 15.24 1.09 -11.36
C GLY A 137 16.04 -0.17 -11.11
N LYS A 138 17.36 -0.05 -11.03
CA LYS A 138 18.23 -1.20 -10.75
C LYS A 138 17.94 -1.88 -9.42
N PRO A 139 17.63 -1.16 -8.32
CA PRO A 139 17.16 -1.82 -7.10
C PRO A 139 15.91 -2.66 -7.29
N ALA A 140 14.99 -2.25 -8.18
CA ALA A 140 13.80 -3.05 -8.51
C ALA A 140 14.17 -4.34 -9.23
N VAL A 141 15.11 -4.31 -10.16
CA VAL A 141 15.66 -5.52 -10.82
C VAL A 141 16.23 -6.49 -9.76
N ALA A 142 17.02 -5.98 -8.83
CA ALA A 142 17.60 -6.79 -7.76
C ALA A 142 16.53 -7.43 -6.86
N LEU A 143 15.46 -6.69 -6.53
CA LEU A 143 14.32 -7.21 -5.78
C LEU A 143 13.56 -8.29 -6.55
N HIS A 144 13.41 -8.12 -7.87
CA HIS A 144 12.76 -9.10 -8.74
C HIS A 144 13.56 -10.42 -8.84
N GLU A 145 14.88 -10.32 -8.89
CA GLU A 145 15.79 -11.47 -8.99
C GLU A 145 16.05 -12.16 -7.65
N ASP A 146 15.67 -11.54 -6.53
CA ASP A 146 15.88 -12.12 -5.20
C ASP A 146 14.98 -13.34 -5.00
N PRO A 147 15.55 -14.56 -4.82
CA PRO A 147 14.77 -15.78 -4.68
C PRO A 147 13.92 -15.83 -3.39
N THR A 148 14.16 -14.94 -2.43
CA THR A 148 13.34 -14.81 -1.22
C THR A 148 12.05 -14.04 -1.43
N ASP A 149 11.87 -13.45 -2.61
CA ASP A 149 10.66 -12.71 -3.01
C ASP A 149 10.21 -11.67 -1.95
N PRO A 150 11.09 -10.74 -1.58
CA PRO A 150 10.86 -9.86 -0.42
C PRO A 150 9.62 -8.98 -0.58
N MET A 151 9.31 -8.53 -1.80
CA MET A 151 8.18 -7.64 -2.03
C MET A 151 6.84 -8.34 -1.82
N ASN A 152 6.64 -9.52 -2.43
CA ASN A 152 5.39 -10.26 -2.24
C ASN A 152 5.23 -10.75 -0.80
N ILE A 153 6.29 -11.23 -0.17
CA ILE A 153 6.24 -11.66 1.23
C ILE A 153 5.98 -10.47 2.16
N GLY A 154 6.70 -9.38 1.99
CA GLY A 154 6.53 -8.18 2.82
C GLY A 154 5.14 -7.56 2.71
N HIS A 155 4.62 -7.40 1.50
CA HIS A 155 3.26 -6.86 1.29
C HIS A 155 2.18 -7.82 1.81
N GLN A 156 2.39 -9.13 1.71
CA GLN A 156 1.45 -10.09 2.32
C GLN A 156 1.45 -9.98 3.84
N ASP A 157 2.59 -9.73 4.45
CA ASP A 157 2.69 -9.48 5.89
C ASP A 157 1.96 -8.18 6.29
N TRP A 158 2.04 -7.14 5.46
CA TRP A 158 1.27 -5.91 5.68
C TRP A 158 -0.24 -6.18 5.68
N LEU A 159 -0.73 -6.90 4.65
CA LEU A 159 -2.14 -7.27 4.55
C LEU A 159 -2.61 -8.14 5.72
N ARG A 160 -1.81 -9.11 6.12
CA ARG A 160 -2.14 -9.98 7.28
C ARG A 160 -2.19 -9.18 8.58
N GLY A 161 -1.27 -8.26 8.79
CA GLY A 161 -1.24 -7.38 9.95
C GLY A 161 -2.47 -6.46 9.99
N LEU A 162 -2.81 -5.84 8.87
CA LEU A 162 -4.01 -5.01 8.73
C LEU A 162 -5.28 -5.83 9.00
N ALA A 163 -5.41 -7.00 8.38
CA ALA A 163 -6.55 -7.89 8.59
C ALA A 163 -6.70 -8.31 10.06
N ALA A 164 -5.61 -8.70 10.71
CA ALA A 164 -5.63 -9.06 12.13
C ALA A 164 -6.05 -7.89 13.03
N THR A 165 -5.59 -6.68 12.73
CA THR A 165 -5.97 -5.45 13.45
C THR A 165 -7.48 -5.19 13.33
N LEU A 166 -8.01 -5.29 12.12
CA LEU A 166 -9.44 -5.09 11.85
C LEU A 166 -10.32 -6.13 12.55
N LEU A 167 -9.96 -7.40 12.48
CA LEU A 167 -10.70 -8.48 13.11
C LEU A 167 -10.65 -8.39 14.63
N LYS A 168 -9.53 -8.01 15.21
CA LYS A 168 -9.39 -7.77 16.65
C LYS A 168 -10.27 -6.63 17.13
N ALA A 169 -10.36 -5.53 16.39
CA ALA A 169 -11.23 -4.40 16.71
C ALA A 169 -12.71 -4.82 16.70
N LYS A 170 -13.12 -5.70 15.80
CA LYS A 170 -14.48 -6.27 15.76
C LYS A 170 -14.78 -7.18 16.94
N ALA A 171 -13.85 -8.04 17.33
CA ALA A 171 -14.02 -8.96 18.47
C ALA A 171 -14.11 -8.23 19.82
N GLY A 172 -13.57 -7.01 19.94
CA GLY A 172 -13.62 -6.16 21.14
C GLY A 172 -14.90 -5.34 21.29
N LYS A 173 -15.82 -5.43 20.33
CA LYS A 173 -17.16 -4.79 20.36
C LYS A 173 -18.25 -5.83 20.74
#